data_b5385f404d17c55d9d0742c32700e6fb
#
_entry.id   b5385f404d17c55d9d0742c32700e6fb
#
_cell.length_a   1.000
_cell.length_b   1.000
_cell.length_c   1.000
_cell.angle_alpha   90.00
_cell.angle_beta   90.00
_cell.angle_gamma   90.00
#
_symmetry.space_group_name_H-M   'P 1'
#
loop_
_entity.id
_entity.type
_entity.pdbx_description
1 polymer ?
#
loop_
_entity_poly.entity_id
_entity_poly.type
_entity_poly.pdbx_seq_one_letter_code
_entity_poly.pdbx_strand_id
1 'polypeptide(L)'
;GAGGISIAMSGRFRQGWLTLVRMMFLLPCYQWGTLYRQKLEEKDRAGSLLYMGVLIAIQFILVLSGRPLIYSVAFCNGFTGLLLPYVTAATGIAFWLRVSRIGAGVVKNSAALRYFGGHTYAVMMHHIMALMVLKTVFAALAKYTSMFTGFSFEQYKADLWYCYFPKDLPQFRVFYLLWAITLPLVFQYILDCVKQRLN
;
A
#
# COMPACT_ATOMS: atom_id res chain seq x y z
N GLY A 1 0.06 19.73 -7.26
CA GLY A 1 -0.95 19.08 -6.41
C GLY A 1 -2.36 19.28 -6.94
N ALA A 2 -2.95 20.43 -6.71
CA ALA A 2 -4.34 20.73 -7.12
C ALA A 2 -4.60 20.48 -8.61
N GLY A 3 -3.65 20.86 -9.49
CA GLY A 3 -3.75 20.61 -10.92
C GLY A 3 -3.88 19.12 -11.28
N GLY A 4 -3.17 18.24 -10.60
CA GLY A 4 -3.30 16.77 -10.82
C GLY A 4 -4.71 16.25 -10.50
N ILE A 5 -5.29 16.70 -9.38
CA ILE A 5 -6.67 16.32 -9.02
C ILE A 5 -7.68 16.92 -10.03
N SER A 6 -7.51 18.19 -10.43
CA SER A 6 -8.39 18.81 -11.43
C SER A 6 -8.38 18.06 -12.75
N ILE A 7 -7.21 17.62 -13.22
CA ILE A 7 -7.07 16.79 -14.43
C ILE A 7 -7.75 15.42 -14.21
N ALA A 8 -7.52 14.79 -13.04
CA ALA A 8 -8.16 13.52 -12.72
C ALA A 8 -9.68 13.62 -12.69
N MET A 9 -10.24 14.68 -12.09
CA MET A 9 -11.69 14.92 -12.03
C MET A 9 -12.31 15.22 -13.40
N SER A 10 -11.57 15.81 -14.34
CA SER A 10 -12.07 16.09 -15.68
C SER A 10 -12.33 14.81 -16.50
N GLY A 11 -11.74 13.68 -16.16
CA GLY A 11 -11.85 12.42 -16.90
C GLY A 11 -11.30 12.44 -18.33
N ARG A 12 -10.71 13.56 -18.76
CA ARG A 12 -10.29 13.83 -20.15
C ARG A 12 -8.83 13.49 -20.45
N PHE A 13 -8.14 12.75 -19.57
CA PHE A 13 -6.76 12.39 -19.78
C PHE A 13 -6.62 11.00 -20.41
N ARG A 14 -5.67 10.86 -21.33
CA ARG A 14 -5.28 9.56 -21.92
C ARG A 14 -4.46 8.75 -20.92
N GLN A 15 -4.49 7.43 -21.03
CA GLN A 15 -3.74 6.51 -20.16
C GLN A 15 -2.24 6.87 -20.03
N GLY A 16 -1.62 7.42 -21.09
CA GLY A 16 -0.23 7.86 -21.07
C GLY A 16 0.07 9.01 -20.09
N TRP A 17 -0.94 9.82 -19.71
CA TRP A 17 -0.78 10.90 -18.74
C TRP A 17 -1.00 10.47 -17.28
N LEU A 18 -1.42 9.24 -17.07
CA LEU A 18 -1.75 8.72 -15.75
C LEU A 18 -0.57 8.85 -14.77
N THR A 19 0.64 8.55 -15.22
CA THR A 19 1.85 8.66 -14.40
C THR A 19 2.13 10.11 -14.00
N LEU A 20 1.95 11.07 -14.90
CA LEU A 20 2.13 12.49 -14.60
C LEU A 20 1.11 12.95 -13.55
N VAL A 21 -0.16 12.59 -13.71
CA VAL A 21 -1.23 12.95 -12.75
C VAL A 21 -0.95 12.38 -11.37
N ARG A 22 -0.49 11.13 -11.30
CA ARG A 22 -0.05 10.50 -10.03
C ARG A 22 1.11 11.27 -9.39
N MET A 23 2.13 11.63 -10.17
CA MET A 23 3.27 12.41 -9.69
C MET A 23 2.82 13.77 -9.17
N MET A 24 1.94 14.48 -9.88
CA MET A 24 1.38 15.75 -9.44
C MET A 24 0.61 15.65 -8.14
N PHE A 25 -0.07 14.54 -7.88
CA PHE A 25 -0.77 14.29 -6.62
C PHE A 25 0.21 13.95 -5.49
N LEU A 26 1.17 13.06 -5.74
CA LEU A 26 2.07 12.54 -4.70
C LEU A 26 3.17 13.53 -4.30
N LEU A 27 3.56 14.46 -5.20
CA LEU A 27 4.63 15.42 -4.94
C LEU A 27 4.40 16.27 -3.67
N PRO A 28 3.22 16.88 -3.43
CA PRO A 28 2.95 17.59 -2.18
C PRO A 28 2.99 16.69 -0.95
N CYS A 29 2.50 15.46 -1.06
CA CYS A 29 2.55 14.50 0.05
C CYS A 29 4.01 14.18 0.43
N TYR A 30 4.88 14.00 -0.56
CA TYR A 30 6.31 13.82 -0.36
C TYR A 30 6.96 15.06 0.30
N GLN A 31 6.65 16.25 -0.20
CA GLN A 31 7.16 17.50 0.38
C GLN A 31 6.72 17.69 1.83
N TRP A 32 5.47 17.36 2.17
CA TRP A 32 4.99 17.39 3.55
C TRP A 32 5.75 16.41 4.45
N GLY A 33 6.01 15.20 3.97
CA GLY A 33 6.84 14.24 4.69
C GLY A 33 8.24 14.76 4.97
N THR A 34 8.86 15.39 3.98
CA THR A 34 10.20 15.99 4.09
C THR A 34 10.20 17.16 5.10
N LEU A 35 9.21 18.04 5.01
CA LEU A 35 9.06 19.18 5.94
C LEU A 35 8.81 18.70 7.38
N TYR A 36 7.98 17.67 7.55
CA TYR A 36 7.75 17.07 8.86
C TYR A 36 9.06 16.57 9.45
N ARG A 37 9.80 15.76 8.71
CA ARG A 37 11.09 15.20 9.16
C ARG A 37 12.10 16.27 9.53
N GLN A 38 12.22 17.32 8.70
CA GLN A 38 13.25 18.35 8.91
C GLN A 38 12.90 19.35 10.00
N LYS A 39 11.63 19.68 10.20
CA LYS A 39 11.23 20.82 11.03
C LYS A 39 10.34 20.48 12.20
N LEU A 40 9.57 19.39 12.13
CA LEU A 40 8.51 19.09 13.09
C LEU A 40 8.81 17.84 13.92
N GLU A 41 9.56 16.88 13.40
CA GLU A 41 9.77 15.60 14.07
C GLU A 41 10.42 15.74 15.45
N GLU A 42 11.44 16.59 15.58
CA GLU A 42 12.11 16.85 16.86
C GLU A 42 11.24 17.66 17.84
N LYS A 43 10.38 18.53 17.30
CA LYS A 43 9.47 19.39 18.09
C LYS A 43 8.18 18.69 18.48
N ASP A 44 7.88 17.57 17.86
CA ASP A 44 6.63 16.82 18.08
C ASP A 44 6.68 16.07 19.42
N ARG A 45 6.38 16.82 20.50
CA ARG A 45 6.28 16.31 21.89
C ARG A 45 4.84 16.04 22.32
N ALA A 46 3.87 16.12 21.41
CA ALA A 46 2.47 15.90 21.73
C ALA A 46 2.25 14.48 22.28
N GLY A 47 1.42 14.36 23.32
CA GLY A 47 1.03 13.07 23.89
C GLY A 47 0.38 12.18 22.82
N SER A 48 0.86 10.94 22.69
CA SER A 48 0.40 10.04 21.62
C SER A 48 -1.11 9.77 21.65
N LEU A 49 -1.71 9.70 22.84
CA LEU A 49 -3.16 9.47 22.97
C LEU A 49 -3.97 10.65 22.48
N LEU A 50 -3.60 11.88 22.88
CA LEU A 50 -4.29 13.09 22.43
C LEU A 50 -4.15 13.25 20.90
N TYR A 51 -2.94 13.06 20.39
CA TYR A 51 -2.66 13.17 18.96
C TYR A 51 -3.50 12.18 18.14
N MET A 52 -3.53 10.91 18.54
CA MET A 52 -4.34 9.87 17.92
C MET A 52 -5.84 10.18 18.01
N GLY A 53 -6.30 10.65 19.18
CA GLY A 53 -7.69 11.05 19.38
C GLY A 53 -8.12 12.17 18.43
N VAL A 54 -7.30 13.20 18.25
CA VAL A 54 -7.57 14.29 17.30
C VAL A 54 -7.64 13.76 15.86
N LEU A 55 -6.70 12.91 15.44
CA LEU A 55 -6.71 12.36 14.09
C LEU A 55 -7.95 11.48 13.84
N ILE A 56 -8.32 10.64 14.81
CA ILE A 56 -9.52 9.81 14.73
C ILE A 56 -10.77 10.70 14.66
N ALA A 57 -10.85 11.75 15.48
CA ALA A 57 -11.96 12.70 15.44
C ALA A 57 -12.09 13.38 14.06
N ILE A 58 -10.99 13.82 13.46
CA ILE A 58 -10.99 14.38 12.11
C ILE A 58 -11.51 13.35 11.09
N GLN A 59 -11.02 12.10 11.14
CA GLN A 59 -11.50 11.05 10.24
C GLN A 59 -13.00 10.76 10.45
N PHE A 60 -13.46 10.74 11.68
CA PHE A 60 -14.86 10.55 12.01
C PHE A 60 -15.75 11.66 11.46
N ILE A 61 -15.33 12.93 11.62
CA ILE A 61 -16.02 14.08 11.04
C ILE A 61 -16.08 13.98 9.50
N LEU A 62 -14.99 13.55 8.86
CA LEU A 62 -14.95 13.36 7.43
C LEU A 62 -15.94 12.27 6.97
N VAL A 63 -16.03 11.17 7.70
CA VAL A 63 -17.00 10.09 7.43
C VAL A 63 -18.43 10.59 7.61
N LEU A 64 -18.72 11.32 8.70
CA LEU A 64 -20.03 11.88 8.97
C LEU A 64 -20.46 12.95 7.94
N SER A 65 -19.51 13.56 7.22
CA SER A 65 -19.84 14.53 6.17
C SER A 65 -20.63 13.94 5.00
N GLY A 66 -20.81 12.62 4.95
CA GLY A 66 -21.55 11.88 3.91
C GLY A 66 -20.92 11.96 2.52
N ARG A 67 -19.73 12.55 2.39
CA ARG A 67 -19.03 12.62 1.10
C ARG A 67 -18.32 11.30 0.82
N PRO A 68 -18.32 10.83 -0.45
CA PRO A 68 -17.56 9.65 -0.80
C PRO A 68 -16.06 9.90 -0.58
N LEU A 69 -15.48 9.17 0.37
CA LEU A 69 -14.05 9.22 0.71
C LEU A 69 -13.21 8.23 -0.11
N ILE A 70 -13.87 7.45 -0.97
CA ILE A 70 -13.24 6.41 -1.78
C ILE A 70 -12.65 7.06 -3.03
N TYR A 71 -11.34 7.12 -3.09
CA TYR A 71 -10.60 7.53 -4.29
C TYR A 71 -9.41 6.59 -4.53
N SER A 72 -9.02 6.45 -5.78
CA SER A 72 -7.87 5.64 -6.17
C SER A 72 -6.80 6.51 -6.81
N VAL A 73 -5.67 6.64 -6.14
CA VAL A 73 -4.47 7.29 -6.71
C VAL A 73 -3.91 6.46 -7.87
N ALA A 74 -4.03 5.13 -7.79
CA ALA A 74 -3.54 4.22 -8.82
C ALA A 74 -4.24 4.42 -10.17
N PHE A 75 -5.55 4.69 -10.15
CA PHE A 75 -6.35 4.91 -11.36
C PHE A 75 -6.76 6.36 -11.56
N CYS A 76 -6.35 7.26 -10.65
CA CYS A 76 -6.69 8.68 -10.65
C CYS A 76 -8.19 8.93 -10.80
N ASN A 77 -9.02 8.16 -10.09
CA ASN A 77 -10.47 8.27 -10.11
C ASN A 77 -11.08 8.36 -8.71
N GLY A 78 -12.36 8.71 -8.64
CA GLY A 78 -13.11 8.83 -7.38
C GLY A 78 -12.77 10.07 -6.56
N PHE A 79 -12.01 11.03 -7.07
CA PHE A 79 -11.70 12.25 -6.34
C PHE A 79 -12.93 13.15 -6.16
N THR A 80 -13.23 13.48 -4.92
CA THR A 80 -14.34 14.36 -4.54
C THR A 80 -13.77 15.67 -4.00
N GLY A 81 -13.66 16.67 -4.88
CA GLY A 81 -13.06 17.97 -4.55
C GLY A 81 -11.54 17.95 -4.44
N LEU A 82 -10.94 19.14 -4.29
CA LEU A 82 -9.48 19.29 -4.30
C LEU A 82 -8.83 19.06 -2.94
N LEU A 83 -9.48 19.43 -1.85
CA LEU A 83 -8.90 19.41 -0.51
C LEU A 83 -9.08 18.06 0.19
N LEU A 84 -10.22 17.41 -0.01
CA LEU A 84 -10.58 16.19 0.70
C LEU A 84 -9.54 15.05 0.55
N PRO A 85 -9.02 14.74 -0.65
CA PRO A 85 -7.97 13.74 -0.81
C PRO A 85 -6.67 14.08 -0.06
N TYR A 86 -6.33 15.36 0.03
CA TYR A 86 -5.12 15.77 0.78
C TYR A 86 -5.32 15.71 2.28
N VAL A 87 -6.49 16.09 2.78
CA VAL A 87 -6.81 16.00 4.22
C VAL A 87 -6.81 14.53 4.66
N THR A 88 -7.45 13.64 3.90
CA THR A 88 -7.46 12.20 4.18
C THR A 88 -6.06 11.58 4.09
N ALA A 89 -5.25 11.96 3.09
CA ALA A 89 -3.88 11.50 2.97
C ALA A 89 -3.01 12.01 4.12
N ALA A 90 -3.09 13.30 4.47
CA ALA A 90 -2.30 13.90 5.54
C ALA A 90 -2.61 13.27 6.91
N THR A 91 -3.90 13.11 7.24
CA THR A 91 -4.32 12.47 8.50
C THR A 91 -3.95 10.99 8.56
N GLY A 92 -4.05 10.27 7.43
CA GLY A 92 -3.60 8.89 7.33
C GLY A 92 -2.10 8.74 7.52
N ILE A 93 -1.30 9.58 6.84
CA ILE A 93 0.17 9.60 7.00
C ILE A 93 0.54 9.95 8.45
N ALA A 94 -0.06 10.98 9.03
CA ALA A 94 0.19 11.39 10.41
C ALA A 94 -0.14 10.27 11.42
N PHE A 95 -1.24 9.56 11.20
CA PHE A 95 -1.62 8.40 12.01
C PHE A 95 -0.54 7.31 11.97
N TRP A 96 -0.13 6.88 10.77
CA TRP A 96 0.86 5.82 10.63
C TRP A 96 2.25 6.22 11.09
N LEU A 97 2.65 7.49 10.96
CA LEU A 97 3.88 8.00 11.54
C LEU A 97 3.86 7.89 13.07
N ARG A 98 2.72 8.20 13.71
CA ARG A 98 2.59 8.05 15.16
C ARG A 98 2.60 6.58 15.61
N VAL A 99 1.89 5.71 14.90
CA VAL A 99 1.92 4.26 15.14
C VAL A 99 3.34 3.71 15.02
N SER A 100 4.07 4.11 13.98
CA SER A 100 5.47 3.70 13.76
C SER A 100 6.37 4.18 14.90
N ARG A 101 6.15 5.37 15.42
CA ARG A 101 6.92 5.93 16.55
C ARG A 101 6.66 5.16 17.84
N ILE A 102 5.41 4.81 18.13
CA ILE A 102 5.04 3.95 19.27
C ILE A 102 5.66 2.57 19.12
N GLY A 103 5.61 2.00 17.91
CA GLY A 103 6.16 0.68 17.59
C GLY A 103 7.68 0.61 17.47
N ALA A 104 8.38 1.76 17.45
CA ALA A 104 9.82 1.81 17.20
C ALA A 104 10.65 0.96 18.16
N GLY A 105 10.24 0.87 19.43
CA GLY A 105 10.90 0.02 20.43
C GLY A 105 10.87 -1.46 20.07
N VAL A 106 9.73 -1.94 19.59
CA VAL A 106 9.56 -3.35 19.15
C VAL A 106 10.39 -3.61 17.89
N VAL A 107 10.34 -2.69 16.92
CA VAL A 107 11.08 -2.81 15.65
C VAL A 107 12.58 -2.83 15.91
N LYS A 108 13.08 -1.97 16.81
CA LYS A 108 14.50 -1.90 17.16
C LYS A 108 15.03 -3.23 17.71
N ASN A 109 14.21 -3.97 18.44
CA ASN A 109 14.60 -5.22 19.08
C ASN A 109 14.38 -6.46 18.17
N SER A 110 13.70 -6.33 17.05
CA SER A 110 13.43 -7.43 16.13
C SER A 110 14.31 -7.35 14.88
N ALA A 111 15.20 -8.33 14.70
CA ALA A 111 16.02 -8.44 13.49
C ALA A 111 15.19 -8.61 12.22
N ALA A 112 14.10 -9.39 12.31
CA ALA A 112 13.19 -9.62 11.19
C ALA A 112 12.48 -8.34 10.73
N LEU A 113 11.97 -7.53 11.67
CA LEU A 113 11.31 -6.25 11.34
C LEU A 113 12.30 -5.22 10.78
N ARG A 114 13.55 -5.20 11.28
CA ARG A 114 14.60 -4.35 10.71
C ARG A 114 14.95 -4.76 9.27
N TYR A 115 15.09 -6.07 9.06
CA TYR A 115 15.36 -6.60 7.72
C TYR A 115 14.22 -6.25 6.75
N PHE A 116 12.97 -6.45 7.16
CA PHE A 116 11.80 -6.03 6.39
C PHE A 116 11.82 -4.53 6.05
N GLY A 117 12.05 -3.67 7.04
CA GLY A 117 12.12 -2.22 6.84
C GLY A 117 13.21 -1.79 5.87
N GLY A 118 14.38 -2.43 5.92
CA GLY A 118 15.50 -2.18 5.00
C GLY A 118 15.23 -2.64 3.56
N HIS A 119 14.35 -3.64 3.38
CA HIS A 119 14.07 -4.25 2.07
C HIS A 119 12.64 -3.98 1.56
N THR A 120 11.97 -2.95 2.07
CA THR A 120 10.61 -2.56 1.66
C THR A 120 10.50 -2.33 0.14
N TYR A 121 11.57 -1.80 -0.48
CA TYR A 121 11.63 -1.61 -1.92
C TYR A 121 11.53 -2.94 -2.69
N ALA A 122 12.25 -3.98 -2.25
CA ALA A 122 12.19 -5.31 -2.85
C ALA A 122 10.77 -5.89 -2.74
N VAL A 123 10.11 -5.74 -1.59
CA VAL A 123 8.71 -6.14 -1.42
C VAL A 123 7.81 -5.38 -2.40
N MET A 124 7.96 -4.05 -2.49
CA MET A 124 7.14 -3.22 -3.36
C MET A 124 7.30 -3.59 -4.85
N MET A 125 8.51 -3.95 -5.28
CA MET A 125 8.78 -4.33 -6.67
C MET A 125 8.28 -5.73 -7.02
N HIS A 126 8.37 -6.68 -6.09
CA HIS A 126 8.17 -8.10 -6.40
C HIS A 126 6.88 -8.70 -5.85
N HIS A 127 6.08 -7.96 -5.04
CA HIS A 127 4.84 -8.51 -4.45
C HIS A 127 3.82 -8.96 -5.51
N ILE A 128 3.74 -8.26 -6.64
CA ILE A 128 2.85 -8.61 -7.75
C ILE A 128 3.24 -9.97 -8.35
N MET A 129 4.54 -10.19 -8.59
CA MET A 129 5.04 -11.48 -9.06
C MET A 129 4.80 -12.58 -8.03
N ALA A 130 4.98 -12.27 -6.75
CA ALA A 130 4.70 -13.21 -5.66
C ALA A 130 3.24 -13.68 -5.67
N LEU A 131 2.30 -12.76 -5.90
CA LEU A 131 0.86 -13.08 -5.99
C LEU A 131 0.54 -13.91 -7.25
N MET A 132 1.20 -13.63 -8.38
CA MET A 132 1.05 -14.47 -9.58
C MET A 132 1.53 -15.90 -9.33
N VAL A 133 2.68 -16.07 -8.68
CA VAL A 133 3.20 -17.41 -8.32
C VAL A 133 2.19 -18.12 -7.42
N LEU A 134 1.67 -17.47 -6.40
CA LEU A 134 0.67 -18.05 -5.50
C LEU A 134 -0.59 -18.49 -6.26
N LYS A 135 -1.12 -17.64 -7.12
CA LYS A 135 -2.31 -17.95 -7.91
C LYS A 135 -2.08 -19.11 -8.87
N THR A 136 -0.88 -19.22 -9.44
CA THR A 136 -0.49 -20.34 -10.30
C THR A 136 -0.42 -21.65 -9.51
N VAL A 137 0.09 -21.61 -8.28
CA VAL A 137 0.07 -22.77 -7.37
C VAL A 137 -1.38 -23.18 -7.07
N PHE A 138 -2.25 -22.22 -6.79
CA PHE A 138 -3.68 -22.50 -6.57
C PHE A 138 -4.36 -23.06 -7.83
N ALA A 139 -4.01 -22.58 -9.02
CA ALA A 139 -4.50 -23.14 -10.27
C ALA A 139 -4.07 -24.60 -10.45
N ALA A 140 -2.81 -24.91 -10.15
CA ALA A 140 -2.31 -26.28 -10.21
C ALA A 140 -3.02 -27.17 -9.19
N LEU A 141 -3.17 -26.73 -7.95
CA LEU A 141 -3.88 -27.47 -6.92
C LEU A 141 -5.36 -27.67 -7.27
N ALA A 142 -6.05 -26.64 -7.79
CA ALA A 142 -7.43 -26.74 -8.23
C ALA A 142 -7.64 -27.76 -9.36
N LYS A 143 -6.62 -27.94 -10.20
CA LYS A 143 -6.67 -28.93 -11.28
C LYS A 143 -6.58 -30.37 -10.77
N TYR A 144 -5.79 -30.61 -9.71
CA TYR A 144 -5.49 -31.95 -9.23
C TYR A 144 -6.23 -32.31 -7.93
N THR A 145 -6.89 -31.37 -7.29
CA THR A 145 -7.62 -31.56 -6.03
C THR A 145 -8.97 -30.88 -6.06
N SER A 146 -9.92 -31.39 -5.28
CA SER A 146 -11.24 -30.76 -5.09
C SER A 146 -11.24 -29.62 -4.05
N MET A 147 -10.06 -29.21 -3.56
CA MET A 147 -9.97 -28.23 -2.46
C MET A 147 -10.34 -26.79 -2.86
N PHE A 148 -10.27 -26.46 -4.15
CA PHE A 148 -10.45 -25.10 -4.68
C PHE A 148 -11.63 -25.05 -5.65
N THR A 149 -12.81 -25.50 -5.23
CA THR A 149 -14.02 -25.58 -6.08
C THR A 149 -14.48 -24.22 -6.63
N GLY A 150 -14.14 -23.13 -5.97
CA GLY A 150 -14.45 -21.77 -6.43
C GLY A 150 -13.44 -21.19 -7.43
N PHE A 151 -12.37 -21.92 -7.79
CA PHE A 151 -11.34 -21.37 -8.69
C PHE A 151 -11.82 -21.31 -10.15
N SER A 152 -11.82 -20.11 -10.74
CA SER A 152 -12.22 -19.90 -12.13
C SER A 152 -11.01 -19.92 -13.07
N PHE A 153 -10.84 -21.02 -13.82
CA PHE A 153 -9.79 -21.13 -14.84
C PHE A 153 -9.99 -20.18 -16.02
N GLU A 154 -11.24 -19.82 -16.30
CA GLU A 154 -11.56 -18.88 -17.37
C GLU A 154 -11.06 -17.47 -17.01
N GLN A 155 -11.35 -16.99 -15.80
CA GLN A 155 -10.84 -15.70 -15.31
C GLN A 155 -9.31 -15.70 -15.14
N TYR A 156 -8.73 -16.82 -14.71
CA TYR A 156 -7.29 -16.95 -14.59
C TYR A 156 -6.55 -16.75 -15.92
N LYS A 157 -7.13 -17.20 -17.04
CA LYS A 157 -6.56 -17.04 -18.38
C LYS A 157 -6.85 -15.69 -19.01
N ALA A 158 -8.00 -15.10 -18.71
CA ALA A 158 -8.49 -13.90 -19.38
C ALA A 158 -8.16 -12.60 -18.64
N ASP A 159 -8.08 -12.64 -17.32
CA ASP A 159 -7.95 -11.45 -16.47
C ASP A 159 -6.68 -11.49 -15.61
N LEU A 160 -5.69 -10.66 -15.96
CA LEU A 160 -4.45 -10.52 -15.20
C LEU A 160 -4.73 -10.10 -13.74
N TRP A 161 -5.75 -9.27 -13.50
CA TRP A 161 -6.12 -8.81 -12.16
C TRP A 161 -6.68 -9.92 -11.27
N TYR A 162 -7.22 -10.97 -11.86
CA TYR A 162 -7.63 -12.16 -11.13
C TYR A 162 -6.48 -12.81 -10.35
N CYS A 163 -5.24 -12.68 -10.85
CA CYS A 163 -4.05 -13.20 -10.17
C CYS A 163 -3.70 -12.40 -8.91
N TYR A 164 -4.03 -11.11 -8.86
CA TYR A 164 -3.62 -10.24 -7.75
C TYR A 164 -4.59 -10.23 -6.57
N PHE A 165 -5.83 -10.65 -6.78
CA PHE A 165 -6.84 -10.65 -5.74
C PHE A 165 -7.24 -12.08 -5.33
N PRO A 166 -7.55 -12.34 -4.05
CA PRO A 166 -8.13 -13.60 -3.59
C PRO A 166 -9.62 -13.70 -3.97
N LYS A 167 -9.95 -13.33 -5.23
CA LYS A 167 -11.28 -13.44 -5.80
C LYS A 167 -11.65 -14.92 -5.84
N ASP A 168 -12.87 -15.26 -5.45
CA ASP A 168 -13.40 -16.63 -5.30
C ASP A 168 -12.75 -17.48 -4.20
N LEU A 169 -11.74 -16.94 -3.49
CA LEU A 169 -11.02 -17.61 -2.42
C LEU A 169 -10.87 -16.67 -1.18
N PRO A 170 -11.96 -16.12 -0.63
CA PRO A 170 -11.89 -15.10 0.44
C PRO A 170 -11.23 -15.61 1.72
N GLN A 171 -11.27 -16.91 2.01
CA GLN A 171 -10.63 -17.55 3.14
C GLN A 171 -9.10 -17.43 3.11
N PHE A 172 -8.50 -17.21 1.96
CA PHE A 172 -7.05 -17.09 1.80
C PHE A 172 -6.53 -15.64 1.81
N ARG A 173 -7.35 -14.65 2.16
CA ARG A 173 -6.94 -13.22 2.16
C ARG A 173 -5.69 -12.95 2.99
N VAL A 174 -5.63 -13.50 4.21
CA VAL A 174 -4.48 -13.32 5.10
C VAL A 174 -3.25 -14.01 4.51
N PHE A 175 -3.42 -15.19 3.93
CA PHE A 175 -2.34 -15.93 3.29
C PHE A 175 -1.78 -15.16 2.08
N TYR A 176 -2.65 -14.55 1.27
CA TYR A 176 -2.23 -13.66 0.17
C TYR A 176 -1.35 -12.51 0.66
N LEU A 177 -1.77 -11.84 1.74
CA LEU A 177 -1.02 -10.74 2.32
C LEU A 177 0.36 -11.19 2.83
N LEU A 178 0.39 -12.27 3.59
CA LEU A 178 1.64 -12.80 4.13
C LEU A 178 2.58 -13.26 3.01
N TRP A 179 2.04 -13.94 2.00
CA TRP A 179 2.83 -14.42 0.87
C TRP A 179 3.41 -13.27 0.04
N ALA A 180 2.62 -12.22 -0.23
CA ALA A 180 3.06 -11.04 -0.95
C ALA A 180 4.23 -10.31 -0.28
N ILE A 181 4.37 -10.47 1.04
CA ILE A 181 5.46 -9.88 1.82
C ILE A 181 6.63 -10.87 1.94
N THR A 182 6.35 -12.11 2.31
CA THR A 182 7.40 -13.07 2.66
C THR A 182 8.20 -13.57 1.46
N LEU A 183 7.53 -13.87 0.34
CA LEU A 183 8.24 -14.40 -0.84
C LEU A 183 9.28 -13.42 -1.40
N PRO A 184 8.99 -12.11 -1.60
CA PRO A 184 9.99 -11.14 -2.00
C PRO A 184 11.17 -11.01 -1.03
N LEU A 185 10.89 -11.08 0.28
CA LEU A 185 11.96 -11.01 1.30
C LEU A 185 12.85 -12.24 1.28
N VAL A 186 12.28 -13.43 1.14
CA VAL A 186 13.06 -14.67 1.00
C VAL A 186 13.92 -14.62 -0.26
N PHE A 187 13.34 -14.17 -1.37
CA PHE A 187 14.10 -14.01 -2.61
C PHE A 187 15.25 -13.03 -2.46
N GLN A 188 15.00 -11.87 -1.84
CA GLN A 188 16.03 -10.87 -1.55
C GLN A 188 17.12 -11.43 -0.64
N TYR A 189 16.74 -12.17 0.40
CA TYR A 189 17.69 -12.83 1.31
C TYR A 189 18.62 -13.80 0.59
N ILE A 190 18.06 -14.61 -0.33
CA ILE A 190 18.85 -15.54 -1.15
C ILE A 190 19.86 -14.75 -2.02
N LEU A 191 19.41 -13.66 -2.66
CA LEU A 191 20.28 -12.81 -3.46
C LEU A 191 21.42 -12.20 -2.63
N ASP A 192 21.13 -11.73 -1.43
CA ASP A 192 22.11 -11.16 -0.52
C ASP A 192 23.14 -12.21 -0.09
N CYS A 193 22.70 -13.44 0.22
CA CYS A 193 23.58 -14.56 0.54
C CYS A 193 24.49 -14.96 -0.63
N VAL A 194 23.94 -15.02 -1.85
CA VAL A 194 24.73 -15.32 -3.05
C VAL A 194 25.75 -14.24 -3.31
N LYS A 195 25.36 -12.97 -3.20
CA LYS A 195 26.27 -11.84 -3.37
C LYS A 195 27.42 -11.83 -2.37
N GLN A 196 27.15 -12.17 -1.10
CA GLN A 196 28.18 -12.29 -0.06
C GLN A 196 29.17 -13.43 -0.31
N ARG A 197 28.77 -14.49 -1.02
CA ARG A 197 29.67 -15.62 -1.36
C ARG A 197 30.54 -15.35 -2.60
N LEU A 198 30.13 -14.40 -3.43
CA LEU A 198 30.84 -14.05 -4.67
C LEU A 198 31.84 -12.89 -4.49
N ASN A 199 31.73 -12.16 -3.38
CA ASN A 199 32.68 -11.12 -2.94
C ASN A 199 33.68 -11.67 -1.91
#